data_06e0bd89cb4e3e5c357a543431c52b18
#
_entry.id   06e0bd89cb4e3e5c357a543431c52b18
#
_cell.length_a   1.000
_cell.length_b   1.000
_cell.length_c   1.000
_cell.angle_alpha   90.00
_cell.angle_beta   90.00
_cell.angle_gamma   90.00
#
_symmetry.space_group_name_H-M   'P 1'
#
loop_
_entity.id
_entity.type
_entity.pdbx_description
1 polymer ?
#
loop_
_entity_poly.entity_id
_entity_poly.type
_entity_poly.pdbx_seq_one_letter_code
_entity_poly.pdbx_strand_id
1 'polypeptide(L)'
;DVYRACVERLARMWSSLNMHVAVFVDGNEHAGAVRAWLSLDHVHVQEGADLGARLKQAIAVAFAHGASRTLIIGTDAPLLDDALLYAAERKLHDHDVVIGPAYDGGYYLIGVAEPLFELFEGIAWSTDRVLTQTLGIAAERGHTCALLEPLRDIDTADDLRSVLAALPGDHSFLQRVGKHVV
;
A
#
# COMPACT_ATOMS: atom_id res chain seq x y z
N ASP A 1 -18.98 -6.59 -0.94
CA ASP A 1 -17.63 -7.08 -0.86
C ASP A 1 -16.74 -6.03 -0.19
N VAL A 2 -16.16 -6.39 0.96
CA VAL A 2 -15.35 -5.49 1.81
C VAL A 2 -14.12 -4.99 1.04
N TYR A 3 -13.38 -5.90 0.41
CA TYR A 3 -12.20 -5.56 -0.40
C TYR A 3 -12.50 -4.49 -1.46
N ARG A 4 -13.59 -4.68 -2.21
CA ARG A 4 -14.01 -3.69 -3.21
C ARG A 4 -14.32 -2.33 -2.60
N ALA A 5 -14.94 -2.29 -1.42
CA ALA A 5 -15.21 -1.05 -0.71
C ALA A 5 -13.91 -0.33 -0.27
N CYS A 6 -12.89 -1.09 0.17
CA CYS A 6 -11.57 -0.54 0.51
C CYS A 6 -10.91 0.09 -0.72
N VAL A 7 -10.84 -0.64 -1.85
CA VAL A 7 -10.27 -0.13 -3.10
C VAL A 7 -10.99 1.13 -3.57
N GLU A 8 -12.33 1.15 -3.56
CA GLU A 8 -13.11 2.32 -3.99
C GLU A 8 -12.96 3.52 -3.04
N ARG A 9 -12.72 3.28 -1.74
CA ARG A 9 -12.39 4.33 -0.80
C ARG A 9 -11.04 4.98 -1.15
N LEU A 10 -10.01 4.17 -1.36
CA LEU A 10 -8.69 4.65 -1.78
C LEU A 10 -8.76 5.35 -3.15
N ALA A 11 -9.53 4.81 -4.11
CA ALA A 11 -9.68 5.39 -5.44
C ALA A 11 -10.29 6.80 -5.41
N ARG A 12 -11.22 7.08 -4.50
CA ARG A 12 -11.75 8.45 -4.32
C ARG A 12 -10.67 9.43 -3.86
N MET A 13 -9.74 8.99 -3.02
CA MET A 13 -8.62 9.78 -2.56
C MET A 13 -7.63 10.07 -3.70
N TRP A 14 -7.34 9.08 -4.56
CA TRP A 14 -6.33 9.23 -5.62
C TRP A 14 -6.61 10.39 -6.57
N SER A 15 -7.87 10.67 -6.86
CA SER A 15 -8.27 11.77 -7.77
C SER A 15 -7.93 13.17 -7.22
N SER A 16 -7.72 13.30 -5.91
CA SER A 16 -7.35 14.56 -5.25
C SER A 16 -5.84 14.71 -5.02
N LEU A 17 -5.06 13.62 -5.21
CA LEU A 17 -3.62 13.66 -5.01
C LEU A 17 -2.90 14.31 -6.20
N ASN A 18 -1.91 15.13 -5.92
CA ASN A 18 -0.95 15.60 -6.91
C ASN A 18 0.20 14.58 -7.09
N MET A 19 -0.18 13.32 -7.35
CA MET A 19 0.72 12.20 -7.52
C MET A 19 0.28 11.37 -8.73
N HIS A 20 1.23 10.78 -9.45
CA HIS A 20 0.90 9.78 -10.47
C HIS A 20 0.53 8.47 -9.79
N VAL A 21 -0.63 7.92 -10.14
CA VAL A 21 -1.14 6.67 -9.57
C VAL A 21 -1.11 5.57 -10.62
N ALA A 22 -0.54 4.44 -10.25
CA ALA A 22 -0.58 3.20 -11.03
C ALA A 22 -1.13 2.07 -10.15
N VAL A 23 -1.93 1.19 -10.74
CA VAL A 23 -2.48 0.02 -10.05
C VAL A 23 -1.86 -1.25 -10.63
N PHE A 24 -1.44 -2.13 -9.76
CA PHE A 24 -0.91 -3.43 -10.11
C PHE A 24 -1.91 -4.51 -9.72
N VAL A 25 -2.34 -5.32 -10.69
CA VAL A 25 -3.38 -6.34 -10.51
C VAL A 25 -2.82 -7.74 -10.67
N ASP A 26 -3.35 -8.68 -9.92
CA ASP A 26 -3.05 -10.09 -10.11
C ASP A 26 -3.85 -10.64 -11.30
N GLY A 27 -3.15 -11.24 -12.27
CA GLY A 27 -3.74 -11.80 -13.48
C GLY A 27 -4.07 -10.78 -14.58
N ASN A 28 -3.62 -11.11 -15.79
CA ASN A 28 -3.82 -10.27 -16.97
C ASN A 28 -5.30 -10.09 -17.35
N GLU A 29 -6.13 -11.10 -17.05
CA GLU A 29 -7.58 -11.10 -17.31
C GLU A 29 -8.32 -10.03 -16.51
N HIS A 30 -7.77 -9.56 -15.40
CA HIS A 30 -8.39 -8.55 -14.54
C HIS A 30 -8.04 -7.11 -14.94
N ALA A 31 -6.92 -6.88 -15.63
CA ALA A 31 -6.40 -5.55 -15.91
C ALA A 31 -7.41 -4.66 -16.68
N GLY A 32 -8.11 -5.19 -17.66
CA GLY A 32 -9.13 -4.46 -18.41
C GLY A 32 -10.34 -4.07 -17.57
N ALA A 33 -10.81 -4.98 -16.72
CA ALA A 33 -11.94 -4.73 -15.84
C ALA A 33 -11.60 -3.70 -14.74
N VAL A 34 -10.40 -3.78 -14.16
CA VAL A 34 -9.92 -2.83 -13.16
C VAL A 34 -9.72 -1.43 -13.76
N ARG A 35 -9.14 -1.34 -14.97
CA ARG A 35 -9.00 -0.08 -15.70
C ARG A 35 -10.35 0.61 -15.90
N ALA A 36 -11.35 -0.12 -16.37
CA ALA A 36 -12.70 0.40 -16.57
C ALA A 36 -13.39 0.77 -15.23
N TRP A 37 -13.23 -0.07 -14.20
CA TRP A 37 -13.84 0.15 -12.89
C TRP A 37 -13.29 1.37 -12.18
N LEU A 38 -11.97 1.57 -12.18
CA LEU A 38 -11.30 2.66 -11.47
C LEU A 38 -11.08 3.90 -12.33
N SER A 39 -11.39 3.82 -13.64
CA SER A 39 -11.12 4.89 -14.62
C SER A 39 -9.65 5.33 -14.61
N LEU A 40 -8.73 4.36 -14.56
CA LEU A 40 -7.29 4.59 -14.53
C LEU A 40 -6.63 4.09 -15.81
N ASP A 41 -5.72 4.88 -16.37
CA ASP A 41 -4.94 4.51 -17.55
C ASP A 41 -3.76 3.60 -17.20
N HIS A 42 -3.13 3.83 -16.06
CA HIS A 42 -1.94 3.11 -15.61
C HIS A 42 -2.32 1.89 -14.76
N VAL A 43 -2.70 0.81 -15.42
CA VAL A 43 -2.97 -0.49 -14.80
C VAL A 43 -2.00 -1.51 -15.36
N HIS A 44 -1.19 -2.09 -14.50
CA HIS A 44 -0.16 -3.09 -14.80
C HIS A 44 -0.55 -4.44 -14.21
N VAL A 45 -0.04 -5.52 -14.81
CA VAL A 45 -0.15 -6.86 -14.23
C VAL A 45 1.02 -7.08 -13.27
N GLN A 46 0.75 -7.66 -12.10
CA GLN A 46 1.79 -8.06 -11.18
C GLN A 46 2.57 -9.25 -11.75
N GLU A 47 3.89 -9.15 -11.74
CA GLU A 47 4.80 -10.20 -12.15
C GLU A 47 5.76 -10.53 -11.00
N GLY A 48 5.90 -11.80 -10.68
CA GLY A 48 6.80 -12.28 -9.64
C GLY A 48 6.24 -13.47 -8.87
N ALA A 49 7.15 -14.30 -8.38
CA ALA A 49 6.82 -15.54 -7.67
C ALA A 49 6.31 -15.29 -6.25
N ASP A 50 6.66 -14.15 -5.66
CA ASP A 50 6.28 -13.72 -4.31
C ASP A 50 6.01 -12.22 -4.24
N LEU A 51 5.58 -11.74 -3.09
CA LEU A 51 5.29 -10.32 -2.87
C LEU A 51 6.54 -9.45 -3.08
N GLY A 52 7.73 -9.91 -2.67
CA GLY A 52 8.97 -9.16 -2.87
C GLY A 52 9.30 -8.93 -4.33
N ALA A 53 9.15 -9.96 -5.16
CA ALA A 53 9.36 -9.84 -6.60
C ALA A 53 8.35 -8.86 -7.23
N ARG A 54 7.08 -8.87 -6.79
CA ARG A 54 6.02 -7.97 -7.25
C ARG A 54 6.30 -6.52 -6.83
N LEU A 55 6.77 -6.29 -5.61
CA LEU A 55 7.18 -4.96 -5.12
C LEU A 55 8.36 -4.42 -5.91
N LYS A 56 9.39 -5.24 -6.18
CA LYS A 56 10.53 -4.87 -7.03
C LYS A 56 10.09 -4.49 -8.45
N GLN A 57 9.17 -5.25 -9.04
CA GLN A 57 8.59 -4.92 -10.35
C GLN A 57 7.89 -3.56 -10.31
N ALA A 58 7.04 -3.30 -9.31
CA ALA A 58 6.30 -2.03 -9.20
C ALA A 58 7.25 -0.83 -9.08
N ILE A 59 8.30 -0.95 -8.27
CA ILE A 59 9.35 0.06 -8.14
C ILE A 59 10.06 0.27 -9.47
N ALA A 60 10.49 -0.80 -10.14
CA ALA A 60 11.18 -0.70 -11.42
C ALA A 60 10.34 0.01 -12.49
N VAL A 61 9.03 -0.32 -12.56
CA VAL A 61 8.10 0.34 -13.48
C VAL A 61 7.97 1.82 -13.16
N ALA A 62 7.78 2.19 -11.89
CA ALA A 62 7.64 3.59 -11.49
C ALA A 62 8.88 4.43 -11.87
N PHE A 63 10.07 3.97 -11.51
CA PHE A 63 11.30 4.69 -11.84
C PHE A 63 11.60 4.72 -13.34
N ALA A 64 11.28 3.66 -14.09
CA ALA A 64 11.40 3.65 -15.55
C ALA A 64 10.47 4.68 -16.22
N HIS A 65 9.35 5.05 -15.58
CA HIS A 65 8.44 6.11 -16.02
C HIS A 65 8.80 7.49 -15.46
N GLY A 66 9.98 7.65 -14.85
CA GLY A 66 10.51 8.94 -14.42
C GLY A 66 10.09 9.35 -13.01
N ALA A 67 9.57 8.45 -12.19
CA ALA A 67 9.36 8.76 -10.79
C ALA A 67 10.70 9.09 -10.10
N SER A 68 10.72 10.13 -9.29
CA SER A 68 11.84 10.47 -8.41
C SER A 68 11.74 9.79 -7.05
N ARG A 69 10.56 9.32 -6.69
CA ARG A 69 10.21 8.59 -5.46
C ARG A 69 8.99 7.73 -5.74
N THR A 70 8.83 6.67 -4.99
CA THR A 70 7.68 5.77 -5.15
C THR A 70 7.13 5.40 -3.79
N LEU A 71 5.81 5.46 -3.66
CA LEU A 71 5.05 4.90 -2.54
C LEU A 71 4.26 3.71 -3.06
N ILE A 72 4.34 2.58 -2.40
CA ILE A 72 3.51 1.40 -2.65
C ILE A 72 2.61 1.19 -1.45
N ILE A 73 1.33 1.01 -1.69
CA ILE A 73 0.31 0.82 -0.65
C ILE A 73 -0.46 -0.47 -0.87
N GLY A 74 -0.82 -1.13 0.24
CA GLY A 74 -1.85 -2.16 0.26
C GLY A 74 -3.24 -1.56 0.03
N THR A 75 -4.16 -2.36 -0.46
CA THR A 75 -5.55 -1.92 -0.70
C THR A 75 -6.52 -2.32 0.41
N ASP A 76 -6.03 -2.94 1.47
CA ASP A 76 -6.71 -3.49 2.63
C ASP A 76 -6.61 -2.61 3.89
N ALA A 77 -5.94 -1.45 3.80
CA ALA A 77 -5.79 -0.47 4.87
C ALA A 77 -6.70 0.77 4.64
N PRO A 78 -8.01 0.68 4.87
CA PRO A 78 -8.94 1.75 4.55
C PRO A 78 -8.84 2.97 5.48
N LEU A 79 -8.04 2.92 6.54
CA LEU A 79 -7.71 4.07 7.39
C LEU A 79 -6.63 4.97 6.78
N LEU A 80 -5.95 4.52 5.72
CA LEU A 80 -5.02 5.35 4.97
C LEU A 80 -5.75 6.54 4.36
N ASP A 81 -5.19 7.74 4.52
CA ASP A 81 -5.70 8.99 3.99
C ASP A 81 -4.61 9.78 3.22
N ASP A 82 -5.02 10.88 2.62
CA ASP A 82 -4.14 11.78 1.87
C ASP A 82 -3.07 12.44 2.76
N ALA A 83 -3.40 12.75 4.01
CA ALA A 83 -2.46 13.35 4.96
C ALA A 83 -1.27 12.42 5.25
N LEU A 84 -1.53 11.12 5.41
CA LEU A 84 -0.50 10.09 5.59
C LEU A 84 0.35 9.90 4.32
N LEU A 85 -0.25 9.93 3.14
CA LEU A 85 0.50 9.84 1.87
C LEU A 85 1.42 11.05 1.67
N TYR A 86 0.94 12.26 1.94
CA TYR A 86 1.78 13.44 1.89
C TYR A 86 2.85 13.46 3.01
N ALA A 87 2.56 12.90 4.17
CA ALA A 87 3.56 12.74 5.22
C ALA A 87 4.67 11.76 4.80
N ALA A 88 4.30 10.64 4.15
CA ALA A 88 5.24 9.69 3.59
C ALA A 88 6.12 10.34 2.52
N GLU A 89 5.50 11.06 1.59
CA GLU A 89 6.23 11.77 0.51
C GLU A 89 7.23 12.77 1.08
N ARG A 90 6.82 13.59 2.05
CA ARG A 90 7.73 14.55 2.70
C ARG A 90 8.89 13.86 3.42
N LYS A 91 8.66 12.72 4.09
CA LYS A 91 9.73 11.97 4.78
C LYS A 91 10.76 11.41 3.80
N LEU A 92 10.37 11.07 2.56
CA LEU A 92 11.28 10.64 1.49
C LEU A 92 12.17 11.77 0.94
N HIS A 93 12.05 13.02 1.38
CA HIS A 93 13.04 14.05 1.09
C HIS A 93 14.29 13.92 1.96
N ASP A 94 14.15 13.38 3.16
CA ASP A 94 15.20 13.30 4.17
C ASP A 94 15.61 11.86 4.52
N HIS A 95 14.87 10.86 4.00
CA HIS A 95 15.09 9.44 4.28
C HIS A 95 15.02 8.63 2.98
N ASP A 96 15.81 7.55 2.94
CA ASP A 96 15.84 6.64 1.80
C ASP A 96 14.58 5.76 1.73
N VAL A 97 14.02 5.44 2.90
CA VAL A 97 12.86 4.55 3.06
C VAL A 97 11.84 5.16 4.02
N VAL A 98 10.57 5.02 3.69
CA VAL A 98 9.44 5.30 4.60
C VAL A 98 8.56 4.07 4.69
N ILE A 99 8.20 3.68 5.90
CA ILE A 99 7.33 2.52 6.13
C ILE A 99 6.13 2.93 6.99
N GLY A 100 4.93 2.56 6.56
CA GLY A 100 3.71 2.60 7.34
C GLY A 100 3.41 1.21 7.92
N PRO A 101 3.70 0.96 9.21
CA PRO A 101 3.54 -0.35 9.83
C PRO A 101 2.08 -0.81 9.86
N ALA A 102 1.83 -2.09 9.67
CA ALA A 102 0.56 -2.74 9.99
C ALA A 102 0.65 -3.48 11.33
N TYR A 103 -0.49 -3.67 11.99
CA TYR A 103 -0.50 -4.32 13.31
C TYR A 103 -0.22 -5.82 13.26
N ASP A 104 -0.29 -6.44 12.10
CA ASP A 104 0.04 -7.86 11.86
C ASP A 104 1.55 -8.14 11.79
N GLY A 105 2.38 -7.09 11.84
CA GLY A 105 3.85 -7.16 11.70
C GLY A 105 4.33 -6.99 10.25
N GLY A 106 3.44 -6.69 9.32
CA GLY A 106 3.72 -6.21 7.98
C GLY A 106 3.76 -4.69 7.87
N TYR A 107 3.42 -4.19 6.71
CA TYR A 107 3.26 -2.75 6.45
C TYR A 107 2.18 -2.50 5.40
N TYR A 108 1.37 -1.46 5.65
CA TYR A 108 0.36 -0.99 4.70
C TYR A 108 0.93 -0.07 3.62
N LEU A 109 2.13 0.49 3.89
CA LEU A 109 2.83 1.37 2.97
C LEU A 109 4.34 1.13 3.05
N ILE A 110 5.00 1.11 1.89
CA ILE A 110 6.45 1.26 1.79
C ILE A 110 6.77 2.28 0.70
N GLY A 111 7.64 3.24 1.02
CA GLY A 111 8.14 4.23 0.09
C GLY A 111 9.64 4.16 -0.02
N VAL A 112 10.17 4.45 -1.21
CA VAL A 112 11.60 4.48 -1.50
C VAL A 112 11.97 5.72 -2.31
N ALA A 113 13.11 6.34 -1.98
CA ALA A 113 13.64 7.50 -2.68
C ALA A 113 14.43 7.11 -3.95
N GLU A 114 14.84 5.85 -4.06
CA GLU A 114 15.52 5.25 -5.20
C GLU A 114 15.19 3.75 -5.30
N PRO A 115 15.57 3.03 -6.37
CA PRO A 115 15.24 1.60 -6.52
C PRO A 115 16.04 0.70 -5.58
N LEU A 116 15.62 0.56 -4.32
CA LEU A 116 16.24 -0.24 -3.27
C LEU A 116 15.69 -1.68 -3.29
N PHE A 117 16.05 -2.46 -4.31
CA PHE A 117 15.51 -3.82 -4.51
C PHE A 117 15.92 -4.82 -3.44
N GLU A 118 17.06 -4.62 -2.80
CA GLU A 118 17.61 -5.46 -1.73
C GLU A 118 16.71 -5.48 -0.49
N LEU A 119 15.90 -4.45 -0.26
CA LEU A 119 14.95 -4.41 0.87
C LEU A 119 13.94 -5.55 0.86
N PHE A 120 13.74 -6.18 -0.28
CA PHE A 120 12.74 -7.23 -0.49
C PHE A 120 13.36 -8.63 -0.65
N GLU A 121 14.65 -8.78 -0.35
CA GLU A 121 15.37 -10.06 -0.49
C GLU A 121 15.40 -10.81 0.83
N GLY A 122 15.08 -12.11 0.79
CA GLY A 122 15.13 -12.96 1.98
C GLY A 122 14.06 -12.67 3.03
N ILE A 123 13.02 -11.91 2.69
CA ILE A 123 11.89 -11.62 3.58
C ILE A 123 10.98 -12.85 3.68
N ALA A 124 10.61 -13.19 4.91
CA ALA A 124 9.61 -14.22 5.18
C ALA A 124 8.20 -13.63 5.03
N TRP A 125 7.75 -13.49 3.78
CA TRP A 125 6.44 -12.91 3.45
C TRP A 125 5.30 -13.62 4.15
N SER A 126 4.21 -12.89 4.42
CA SER A 126 3.02 -13.39 5.12
C SER A 126 3.30 -13.86 6.55
N THR A 127 4.26 -13.23 7.23
CA THR A 127 4.56 -13.45 8.66
C THR A 127 4.66 -12.11 9.40
N ASP A 128 4.54 -12.16 10.71
CA ASP A 128 4.72 -11.03 11.63
C ASP A 128 6.15 -10.45 11.68
N ARG A 129 7.08 -11.03 10.91
CA ARG A 129 8.49 -10.63 10.84
C ARG A 129 8.83 -9.71 9.66
N VAL A 130 7.90 -9.47 8.74
CA VAL A 130 8.14 -8.73 7.51
C VAL A 130 8.73 -7.34 7.80
N LEU A 131 8.08 -6.55 8.65
CA LEU A 131 8.55 -5.22 9.03
C LEU A 131 9.96 -5.26 9.66
N THR A 132 10.16 -6.14 10.64
CA THR A 132 11.43 -6.25 11.36
C THR A 132 12.57 -6.66 10.42
N GLN A 133 12.33 -7.58 9.50
CA GLN A 133 13.32 -8.02 8.53
C GLN A 133 13.65 -6.90 7.53
N THR A 134 12.64 -6.19 7.01
CA THR A 134 12.86 -5.07 6.08
C THR A 134 13.68 -3.96 6.74
N LEU A 135 13.36 -3.59 7.99
CA LEU A 135 14.14 -2.61 8.75
C LEU A 135 15.57 -3.08 9.04
N GLY A 136 15.76 -4.37 9.33
CA GLY A 136 17.07 -4.98 9.52
C GLY A 136 17.94 -4.86 8.27
N ILE A 137 17.40 -5.21 7.11
CA ILE A 137 18.09 -5.08 5.81
C ILE A 137 18.44 -3.62 5.52
N ALA A 138 17.50 -2.71 5.72
CA ALA A 138 17.74 -1.28 5.51
C ALA A 138 18.92 -0.79 6.39
N ALA A 139 18.92 -1.15 7.67
CA ALA A 139 20.00 -0.79 8.59
C ALA A 139 21.36 -1.41 8.20
N GLU A 140 21.40 -2.68 7.82
CA GLU A 140 22.60 -3.37 7.35
C GLU A 140 23.19 -2.75 6.07
N ARG A 141 22.33 -2.19 5.22
CA ARG A 141 22.72 -1.49 3.99
C ARG A 141 23.02 0.00 4.20
N GLY A 142 22.80 0.53 5.40
CA GLY A 142 23.05 1.92 5.73
C GLY A 142 21.96 2.88 5.27
N HIS A 143 20.78 2.38 4.90
CA HIS A 143 19.64 3.21 4.50
C HIS A 143 18.95 3.83 5.71
N THR A 144 18.61 5.09 5.58
CA THR A 144 17.82 5.82 6.57
C THR A 144 16.34 5.51 6.43
N CYS A 145 15.68 5.17 7.55
CA CYS A 145 14.26 4.80 7.56
C CYS A 145 13.45 5.75 8.44
N ALA A 146 12.29 6.17 7.93
CA ALA A 146 11.28 6.83 8.73
C ALA A 146 10.03 5.93 8.85
N LEU A 147 9.41 5.94 10.02
CA LEU A 147 8.14 5.25 10.25
C LEU A 147 6.98 6.26 10.28
N LEU A 148 5.85 5.82 9.77
CA LEU A 148 4.53 6.45 9.94
C LEU A 148 3.81 5.83 11.13
N GLU A 149 2.63 6.37 11.46
CA GLU A 149 1.76 5.76 12.46
C GLU A 149 1.27 4.38 11.99
N PRO A 150 1.19 3.39 12.89
CA PRO A 150 0.66 2.07 12.55
C PRO A 150 -0.83 2.15 12.19
N LEU A 151 -1.24 1.45 11.15
CA LEU A 151 -2.65 1.29 10.79
C LEU A 151 -3.09 -0.16 10.87
N ARG A 152 -4.41 -0.33 10.96
CA ARG A 152 -5.06 -1.63 10.89
C ARG A 152 -5.51 -1.89 9.47
N ASP A 153 -5.08 -2.99 8.92
CA ASP A 153 -5.60 -3.66 7.74
C ASP A 153 -6.82 -4.51 8.10
N ILE A 154 -7.59 -4.96 7.12
CA ILE A 154 -8.79 -5.76 7.33
C ILE A 154 -8.55 -7.19 6.86
N ASP A 155 -8.09 -8.03 7.78
CA ASP A 155 -7.93 -9.47 7.56
C ASP A 155 -9.07 -10.28 8.19
N THR A 156 -9.60 -9.79 9.29
CA THR A 156 -10.64 -10.48 10.08
C THR A 156 -11.90 -9.63 10.25
N ALA A 157 -12.98 -10.26 10.73
CA ALA A 157 -14.20 -9.55 11.08
C ALA A 157 -13.99 -8.57 12.26
N ASP A 158 -13.04 -8.86 13.16
CA ASP A 158 -12.72 -7.99 14.29
C ASP A 158 -11.93 -6.75 13.83
N ASP A 159 -11.05 -6.90 12.84
CA ASP A 159 -10.39 -5.76 12.20
C ASP A 159 -11.41 -4.86 11.52
N LEU A 160 -12.33 -5.46 10.77
CA LEU A 160 -13.43 -4.70 10.14
C LEU A 160 -14.24 -3.90 11.18
N ARG A 161 -14.62 -4.49 12.33
CA ARG A 161 -15.33 -3.78 13.39
C ARG A 161 -14.50 -2.60 13.93
N SER A 162 -13.21 -2.81 14.13
CA SER A 162 -12.29 -1.79 14.64
C SER A 162 -12.14 -0.63 13.65
N VAL A 163 -12.00 -0.94 12.36
CA VAL A 163 -11.93 0.05 11.28
C VAL A 163 -13.23 0.85 11.16
N LEU A 164 -14.39 0.19 11.22
CA LEU A 164 -15.70 0.85 11.17
C LEU A 164 -15.89 1.84 12.33
N ALA A 165 -15.39 1.51 13.52
CA ALA A 165 -15.43 2.40 14.67
C ALA A 165 -14.53 3.64 14.48
N ALA A 166 -13.44 3.51 13.74
CA ALA A 166 -12.50 4.59 13.46
C ALA A 166 -12.92 5.50 12.27
N LEU A 167 -13.93 5.09 11.49
CA LEU A 167 -14.43 5.83 10.32
C LEU A 167 -15.89 6.30 10.48
N PRO A 168 -16.27 7.00 11.55
CA PRO A 168 -17.69 7.31 11.81
C PRO A 168 -18.33 8.25 10.78
N GLY A 169 -17.54 8.96 9.97
CA GLY A 169 -18.01 9.91 8.96
C GLY A 169 -18.10 9.36 7.53
N ASP A 170 -17.57 8.17 7.26
CA ASP A 170 -17.61 7.61 5.89
C ASP A 170 -18.86 6.75 5.66
N HIS A 171 -19.99 7.42 5.49
CA HIS A 171 -21.27 6.76 5.24
C HIS A 171 -21.25 5.84 4.01
N SER A 172 -20.48 6.16 2.99
CA SER A 172 -20.42 5.33 1.77
C SER A 172 -19.71 4.00 2.01
N PHE A 173 -18.63 4.02 2.77
CA PHE A 173 -17.92 2.82 3.19
C PHE A 173 -18.78 1.99 4.16
N LEU A 174 -19.36 2.64 5.19
CA LEU A 174 -20.24 2.01 6.17
C LEU A 174 -21.46 1.32 5.55
N GLN A 175 -22.11 1.94 4.57
CA GLN A 175 -23.26 1.34 3.87
C GLN A 175 -22.89 0.09 3.07
N ARG A 176 -21.68 0.02 2.51
CA ARG A 176 -21.22 -1.12 1.71
C ARG A 176 -20.79 -2.30 2.56
N VAL A 177 -20.11 -2.06 3.66
CA VAL A 177 -19.53 -3.10 4.51
C VAL A 177 -20.35 -3.45 5.73
N GLY A 178 -21.21 -2.56 6.23
CA GLY A 178 -22.02 -2.78 7.43
C GLY A 178 -22.97 -3.98 7.36
N LYS A 179 -23.28 -4.48 6.17
CA LYS A 179 -24.06 -5.71 5.96
C LYS A 179 -23.28 -7.00 6.28
N HIS A 180 -21.96 -6.89 6.45
CA HIS A 180 -21.07 -8.03 6.71
C HIS A 180 -20.64 -8.12 8.18
N VAL A 181 -21.18 -7.25 9.04
CA VAL A 181 -20.88 -7.16 10.49
C VAL A 181 -22.12 -7.55 11.28
N VAL A 182 -22.66 -8.74 11.04
CA VAL A 182 -23.72 -9.33 11.89
C VAL A 182 -23.16 -10.52 12.64
#